data_46d0cab73b47e16d470d91580194a1f1
#
_entry.id   46d0cab73b47e16d470d91580194a1f1
#
_cell.length_a   1.000
_cell.length_b   1.000
_cell.length_c   1.000
_cell.angle_alpha   90.00
_cell.angle_beta   90.00
_cell.angle_gamma   90.00
#
_symmetry.space_group_name_H-M   'P 1'
#
loop_
_entity.id
_entity.type
_entity.pdbx_description
1 polymer ?
#
loop_
_entity_poly.entity_id
_entity_poly.type
_entity_poly.pdbx_seq_one_letter_code
_entity_poly.pdbx_strand_id
1 'polypeptide(L)'
;MIGKLQCVVLDCPDGPGLARFYQALLDGEVNQADPRWAVDDDFSTLHTESGLVFAFQRVTDFQPPQWPDSAHPQQFHLDLEVPDLDEAHTQVLELGATLLHVDPRGWSVYADPAGHPFCLLQR
;
A
#
# COMPACT_ATOMS: atom_id res chain seq x y z
N MET A 1 -14.01 -21.19 13.25
CA MET A 1 -13.03 -20.53 12.35
C MET A 1 -12.59 -21.52 11.30
N ILE A 2 -12.80 -21.19 10.03
CA ILE A 2 -12.39 -22.07 8.91
C ILE A 2 -10.95 -21.79 8.50
N GLY A 3 -10.54 -20.53 8.51
CA GLY A 3 -9.22 -20.12 8.08
C GLY A 3 -8.67 -18.96 8.90
N LYS A 4 -7.41 -18.64 8.67
CA LYS A 4 -6.69 -17.55 9.34
C LYS A 4 -6.09 -16.66 8.26
N LEU A 5 -6.34 -15.36 8.36
CA LEU A 5 -5.75 -14.41 7.41
C LEU A 5 -4.23 -14.44 7.54
N GLN A 6 -3.54 -14.78 6.45
CA GLN A 6 -2.10 -14.82 6.42
C GLN A 6 -1.51 -13.47 5.99
N CYS A 7 -2.01 -12.90 4.91
CA CYS A 7 -1.54 -11.61 4.40
C CYS A 7 -2.57 -10.99 3.46
N VAL A 8 -2.36 -9.72 3.14
CA VAL A 8 -3.06 -9.02 2.06
C VAL A 8 -2.07 -8.84 0.93
N VAL A 9 -2.42 -9.26 -0.28
CA VAL A 9 -1.52 -9.20 -1.44
C VAL A 9 -1.95 -8.05 -2.35
N LEU A 10 -0.99 -7.19 -2.69
CA LEU A 10 -1.13 -6.12 -3.67
C LEU A 10 -0.39 -6.52 -4.94
N ASP A 11 -1.11 -6.55 -6.06
CA ASP A 11 -0.49 -6.73 -7.36
C ASP A 11 0.22 -5.44 -7.79
N CYS A 12 1.35 -5.57 -8.46
CA CYS A 12 2.18 -4.41 -8.83
C CYS A 12 3.15 -4.76 -9.96
N PRO A 13 3.75 -3.75 -10.61
CA PRO A 13 4.82 -4.00 -11.58
C PRO A 13 6.20 -4.19 -10.93
N ASP A 14 6.39 -3.73 -9.68
CA ASP A 14 7.66 -3.76 -8.95
C ASP A 14 7.40 -4.08 -7.47
N GLY A 15 7.51 -5.35 -7.11
CA GLY A 15 7.29 -5.81 -5.73
C GLY A 15 8.24 -5.19 -4.71
N PRO A 16 9.56 -5.27 -4.91
CA PRO A 16 10.52 -4.67 -3.98
C PRO A 16 10.33 -3.15 -3.81
N GLY A 17 10.05 -2.44 -4.90
CA GLY A 17 9.81 -1.00 -4.85
C GLY A 17 8.57 -0.64 -4.05
N LEU A 18 7.48 -1.36 -4.26
CA LEU A 18 6.24 -1.13 -3.53
C LEU A 18 6.38 -1.51 -2.04
N ALA A 19 7.11 -2.59 -1.74
CA ALA A 19 7.42 -2.97 -0.36
C ALA A 19 8.18 -1.86 0.38
N ARG A 20 9.16 -1.24 -0.27
CA ARG A 20 9.90 -0.12 0.33
C ARG A 20 9.03 1.11 0.55
N PHE A 21 8.12 1.40 -0.39
CA PHE A 21 7.16 2.49 -0.21
C PHE A 21 6.33 2.28 1.07
N TYR A 22 5.73 1.11 1.21
CA TYR A 22 4.89 0.82 2.39
C TYR A 22 5.72 0.67 3.67
N GLN A 23 6.97 0.21 3.60
CA GLN A 23 7.86 0.22 4.75
C GLN A 23 8.09 1.65 5.26
N ALA A 24 8.34 2.58 4.36
CA ALA A 24 8.51 3.99 4.73
C ALA A 24 7.23 4.58 5.33
N LEU A 25 6.07 4.12 4.88
CA LEU A 25 4.78 4.61 5.32
C LEU A 25 4.32 3.99 6.66
N LEU A 26 4.56 2.70 6.86
CA LEU A 26 3.99 1.91 7.96
C LEU A 26 5.01 1.36 8.95
N ASP A 27 6.29 1.54 8.71
CA ASP A 27 7.38 0.82 9.37
C ASP A 27 7.28 -0.69 9.13
N GLY A 28 8.11 -1.47 9.80
CA GLY A 28 8.12 -2.91 9.69
C GLY A 28 9.34 -3.45 8.97
N GLU A 29 9.34 -4.75 8.74
CA GLU A 29 10.47 -5.48 8.15
C GLU A 29 10.10 -6.04 6.77
N VAL A 30 10.87 -5.66 5.76
CA VAL A 30 10.72 -6.18 4.39
C VAL A 30 11.40 -7.54 4.29
N ASN A 31 10.69 -8.53 3.73
CA ASN A 31 11.24 -9.86 3.43
C ASN A 31 11.85 -10.55 4.66
N GLN A 32 11.08 -10.59 5.74
CA GLN A 32 11.49 -11.32 6.94
C GLN A 32 11.86 -12.76 6.61
N ALA A 33 13.00 -13.23 7.14
CA ALA A 33 13.50 -14.58 6.90
C ALA A 33 12.62 -15.61 7.62
N ASP A 34 11.62 -16.13 6.91
CA ASP A 34 10.65 -17.11 7.41
C ASP A 34 10.31 -18.06 6.28
N PRO A 35 10.47 -19.39 6.44
CA PRO A 35 10.20 -20.34 5.36
C PRO A 35 8.74 -20.40 4.92
N ARG A 36 7.82 -19.80 5.67
CA ARG A 36 6.41 -19.68 5.25
C ARG A 36 6.23 -18.72 4.07
N TRP A 37 7.20 -17.84 3.81
CA TRP A 37 7.13 -16.80 2.80
C TRP A 37 8.07 -17.11 1.66
N ALA A 38 7.51 -17.38 0.48
CA ALA A 38 8.30 -17.66 -0.73
C ALA A 38 8.76 -16.35 -1.39
N VAL A 39 9.69 -15.66 -0.72
CA VAL A 39 10.24 -14.39 -1.20
C VAL A 39 11.17 -14.65 -2.37
N ASP A 40 10.98 -13.92 -3.47
CA ASP A 40 11.83 -13.91 -4.66
C ASP A 40 11.71 -12.56 -5.39
N ASP A 41 12.16 -12.46 -6.63
CA ASP A 41 12.08 -11.23 -7.41
C ASP A 41 10.63 -10.82 -7.73
N ASP A 42 9.69 -11.76 -7.70
CA ASP A 42 8.28 -11.55 -8.05
C ASP A 42 7.37 -11.43 -6.83
N PHE A 43 7.87 -11.68 -5.62
CA PHE A 43 7.06 -11.70 -4.40
C PHE A 43 7.86 -11.16 -3.21
N SER A 44 7.41 -10.03 -2.67
CA SER A 44 8.00 -9.40 -1.48
C SER A 44 6.97 -9.31 -0.37
N THR A 45 7.43 -9.21 0.87
CA THR A 45 6.55 -9.07 2.03
C THR A 45 6.95 -7.87 2.90
N LEU A 46 5.98 -7.34 3.64
CA LEU A 46 6.20 -6.35 4.69
C LEU A 46 5.49 -6.81 5.96
N HIS A 47 6.26 -7.06 7.00
CA HIS A 47 5.77 -7.51 8.31
C HIS A 47 5.65 -6.31 9.22
N THR A 48 4.42 -5.83 9.44
CA THR A 48 4.16 -4.64 10.26
C THR A 48 4.17 -4.97 11.75
N GLU A 49 4.34 -3.96 12.59
CA GLU A 49 4.34 -4.12 14.06
C GLU A 49 3.02 -4.67 14.59
N SER A 50 1.90 -4.37 13.94
CA SER A 50 0.58 -4.87 14.34
C SER A 50 0.42 -6.38 14.13
N GLY A 51 1.36 -7.01 13.40
CA GLY A 51 1.27 -8.40 13.00
C GLY A 51 0.59 -8.62 11.66
N LEU A 52 0.00 -7.59 11.08
CA LEU A 52 -0.55 -7.67 9.73
C LEU A 52 0.60 -7.70 8.72
N VAL A 53 0.53 -8.64 7.77
CA VAL A 53 1.52 -8.79 6.72
C VAL A 53 0.92 -8.38 5.39
N PHE A 54 1.63 -7.52 4.66
CA PHE A 54 1.35 -7.23 3.26
C PHE A 54 2.32 -8.01 2.38
N ALA A 55 1.83 -8.45 1.24
CA ALA A 55 2.68 -9.03 0.20
C ALA A 55 2.50 -8.24 -1.09
N PHE A 56 3.53 -8.22 -1.91
CA PHE A 56 3.57 -7.45 -3.16
C PHE A 56 3.97 -8.40 -4.27
N GLN A 57 2.99 -8.74 -5.10
CA GLN A 57 3.14 -9.71 -6.17
C GLN A 57 3.38 -8.99 -7.48
N ARG A 58 4.51 -9.25 -8.12
CA ARG A 58 4.73 -8.74 -9.47
C ARG A 58 3.81 -9.45 -10.45
N VAL A 59 3.13 -8.67 -11.27
CA VAL A 59 2.20 -9.15 -12.29
C VAL A 59 2.65 -8.61 -13.64
N THR A 60 2.81 -9.51 -14.62
CA THR A 60 3.07 -9.13 -16.00
C THR A 60 1.82 -8.45 -16.57
N ASP A 61 2.01 -7.37 -17.33
CA ASP A 61 0.93 -6.58 -17.90
C ASP A 61 -0.05 -6.02 -16.85
N PHE A 62 0.51 -5.57 -15.73
CA PHE A 62 -0.26 -4.97 -14.64
C PHE A 62 -1.10 -3.79 -15.14
N GLN A 63 -2.40 -3.83 -14.85
CA GLN A 63 -3.34 -2.75 -15.17
C GLN A 63 -3.67 -2.01 -13.87
N PRO A 64 -3.08 -0.80 -13.64
CA PRO A 64 -3.31 -0.08 -12.40
C PRO A 64 -4.75 0.41 -12.30
N PRO A 65 -5.31 0.45 -11.07
CA PRO A 65 -6.55 1.16 -10.85
C PRO A 65 -6.35 2.66 -11.09
N GLN A 66 -7.40 3.34 -11.51
CA GLN A 66 -7.39 4.79 -11.77
C GLN A 66 -8.60 5.42 -11.10
N TRP A 67 -8.63 5.34 -9.78
CA TRP A 67 -9.72 5.90 -8.99
C TRP A 67 -9.87 7.41 -9.26
N PRO A 68 -11.09 7.96 -9.44
CA PRO A 68 -12.41 7.32 -9.29
C PRO A 68 -13.02 6.82 -10.61
N ASP A 69 -12.23 6.54 -11.63
CA ASP A 69 -12.71 6.05 -12.91
C ASP A 69 -13.33 4.65 -12.76
N SER A 70 -14.63 4.52 -13.07
CA SER A 70 -15.32 3.24 -12.97
C SER A 70 -14.87 2.20 -13.98
N ALA A 71 -14.17 2.60 -15.04
CA ALA A 71 -13.58 1.68 -16.01
C ALA A 71 -12.27 1.06 -15.50
N HIS A 72 -11.64 1.69 -14.50
CA HIS A 72 -10.41 1.24 -13.85
C HIS A 72 -10.58 1.33 -12.33
N PRO A 73 -11.51 0.52 -11.75
CA PRO A 73 -11.88 0.68 -10.34
C PRO A 73 -10.78 0.23 -9.40
N GLN A 74 -10.78 0.81 -8.21
CA GLN A 74 -9.97 0.28 -7.13
C GLN A 74 -10.48 -1.12 -6.75
N GLN A 75 -9.56 -2.01 -6.38
CA GLN A 75 -9.89 -3.35 -5.90
C GLN A 75 -10.09 -3.35 -4.38
N PHE A 76 -9.42 -2.43 -3.71
CA PHE A 76 -9.45 -2.20 -2.27
C PHE A 76 -8.80 -0.83 -2.03
N HIS A 77 -8.81 -0.37 -0.79
CA HIS A 77 -7.98 0.77 -0.37
C HIS A 77 -7.63 0.63 1.11
N LEU A 78 -6.60 1.35 1.52
CA LEU A 78 -6.18 1.42 2.92
C LEU A 78 -6.56 2.77 3.49
N ASP A 79 -7.02 2.80 4.74
CA ASP A 79 -7.20 4.02 5.51
C ASP A 79 -6.13 4.06 6.59
N LEU A 80 -5.34 5.12 6.61
CA LEU A 80 -4.22 5.30 7.52
C LEU A 80 -4.45 6.53 8.38
N GLU A 81 -4.33 6.37 9.69
CA GLU A 81 -4.37 7.48 10.63
C GLU A 81 -3.00 8.14 10.70
N VAL A 82 -2.97 9.45 10.65
CA VAL A 82 -1.76 10.25 10.79
C VAL A 82 -1.95 11.34 11.83
N PRO A 83 -0.91 11.70 12.59
CA PRO A 83 -1.02 12.74 13.61
C PRO A 83 -1.13 14.14 13.01
N ASP A 84 -0.56 14.38 11.84
CA ASP A 84 -0.56 15.66 11.14
C ASP A 84 -0.73 15.43 9.64
N LEU A 85 -1.88 15.82 9.11
CA LEU A 85 -2.23 15.56 7.70
C LEU A 85 -1.35 16.36 6.73
N ASP A 86 -1.01 17.62 7.05
CA ASP A 86 -0.18 18.45 6.18
C ASP A 86 1.24 17.89 6.07
N GLU A 87 1.82 17.47 7.19
CA GLU A 87 3.14 16.85 7.22
C GLU A 87 3.13 15.51 6.47
N ALA A 88 2.14 14.68 6.73
CA ALA A 88 1.99 13.38 6.07
C ALA A 88 1.81 13.55 4.55
N HIS A 89 1.04 14.56 4.12
CA HIS A 89 0.88 14.89 2.71
C HIS A 89 2.23 15.11 2.03
N THR A 90 3.06 15.95 2.59
CA THR A 90 4.40 16.22 2.05
C THR A 90 5.24 14.94 1.99
N GLN A 91 5.21 14.15 3.05
CA GLN A 91 6.00 12.92 3.15
C GLN A 91 5.59 11.86 2.12
N VAL A 92 4.29 11.63 1.94
CA VAL A 92 3.85 10.59 0.98
C VAL A 92 4.13 11.00 -0.46
N LEU A 93 4.04 12.29 -0.80
CA LEU A 93 4.42 12.77 -2.12
C LEU A 93 5.91 12.58 -2.40
N GLU A 94 6.76 12.82 -1.41
CA GLU A 94 8.21 12.58 -1.53
C GLU A 94 8.53 11.10 -1.75
N LEU A 95 7.71 10.20 -1.20
CA LEU A 95 7.86 8.75 -1.37
C LEU A 95 7.36 8.24 -2.72
N GLY A 96 6.70 9.08 -3.51
CA GLY A 96 6.22 8.71 -4.83
C GLY A 96 4.71 8.51 -4.95
N ALA A 97 3.94 8.86 -3.93
CA ALA A 97 2.48 8.87 -4.03
C ALA A 97 1.99 10.05 -4.88
N THR A 98 0.80 9.90 -5.45
CA THR A 98 0.12 10.94 -6.22
C THR A 98 -1.17 11.32 -5.51
N LEU A 99 -1.42 12.62 -5.34
CA LEU A 99 -2.68 13.09 -4.77
C LEU A 99 -3.81 12.91 -5.79
N LEU A 100 -4.90 12.26 -5.38
CA LEU A 100 -6.09 12.03 -6.20
C LEU A 100 -7.27 12.93 -5.80
N HIS A 101 -7.46 13.16 -4.49
CA HIS A 101 -8.62 13.89 -4.00
C HIS A 101 -8.37 14.42 -2.59
N VAL A 102 -8.83 15.66 -2.33
CA VAL A 102 -8.91 16.22 -0.99
C VAL A 102 -10.38 16.36 -0.64
N ASP A 103 -10.81 15.65 0.39
CA ASP A 103 -12.21 15.69 0.80
C ASP A 103 -12.40 16.77 1.86
N PRO A 104 -13.42 17.66 1.72
CA PRO A 104 -13.67 18.70 2.72
C PRO A 104 -14.04 18.16 4.10
N ARG A 105 -14.37 16.88 4.23
CA ARG A 105 -14.69 16.25 5.51
C ARG A 105 -13.45 15.82 6.31
N GLY A 106 -12.22 15.97 5.75
CA GLY A 106 -10.99 15.85 6.52
C GLY A 106 -10.09 14.67 6.18
N TRP A 107 -10.26 14.05 5.01
CA TRP A 107 -9.32 13.03 4.54
C TRP A 107 -8.82 13.36 3.14
N SER A 108 -7.70 12.77 2.77
CA SER A 108 -7.13 12.90 1.43
C SER A 108 -6.88 11.52 0.84
N VAL A 109 -7.10 11.38 -0.45
CA VAL A 109 -6.92 10.14 -1.20
C VAL A 109 -5.71 10.26 -2.10
N TYR A 110 -4.84 9.26 -2.05
CA TYR A 110 -3.61 9.19 -2.85
C TYR A 110 -3.55 7.87 -3.61
N ALA A 111 -2.79 7.85 -4.71
CA ALA A 111 -2.37 6.61 -5.34
C ALA A 111 -0.95 6.26 -4.86
N ASP A 112 -0.70 5.01 -4.53
CA ASP A 112 0.65 4.52 -4.31
C ASP A 112 1.42 4.41 -5.64
N PRO A 113 2.72 4.08 -5.66
CA PRO A 113 3.48 3.98 -6.91
C PRO A 113 2.95 2.97 -7.93
N ALA A 114 2.14 2.00 -7.50
CA ALA A 114 1.47 1.05 -8.39
C ALA A 114 0.06 1.50 -8.81
N GLY A 115 -0.44 2.59 -8.24
CA GLY A 115 -1.77 3.14 -8.54
C GLY A 115 -2.86 2.75 -7.54
N HIS A 116 -2.57 1.92 -6.53
CA HIS A 116 -3.58 1.56 -5.54
C HIS A 116 -3.92 2.75 -4.65
N PRO A 117 -5.22 3.05 -4.47
CA PRO A 117 -5.63 4.15 -3.60
C PRO A 117 -5.38 3.86 -2.12
N PHE A 118 -5.00 4.88 -1.39
CA PHE A 118 -5.01 4.89 0.07
C PHE A 118 -5.44 6.26 0.58
N CYS A 119 -6.01 6.30 1.77
CA CYS A 119 -6.48 7.52 2.40
C CYS A 119 -5.61 7.85 3.61
N LEU A 120 -5.39 9.14 3.82
CA LEU A 120 -4.83 9.66 5.06
C LEU A 120 -5.93 10.38 5.82
N LEU A 121 -6.06 10.06 7.10
CA LEU A 121 -7.01 10.67 8.02
C LEU A 121 -6.25 11.20 9.23
N GLN A 122 -6.47 12.46 9.56
CA GLN A 122 -5.87 13.03 10.77
C GLN A 122 -6.70 12.63 11.99
N ARG A 123 -6.00 12.26 13.02
CA ARG A 123 -6.63 11.88 14.28
C ARG A 123 -6.08 12.65 15.45
#